data_bec94ec8693a3fd6317257a2cd4f07c2
#
_entry.id   bec94ec8693a3fd6317257a2cd4f07c2
#
_cell.length_a   1.000
_cell.length_b   1.000
_cell.length_c   1.000
_cell.angle_alpha   90.00
_cell.angle_beta   90.00
_cell.angle_gamma   90.00
#
_symmetry.space_group_name_H-M   'P 1'
#
loop_
_entity.id
_entity.type
_entity.pdbx_description
1 polymer ?
#
loop_
_entity_poly.entity_id
_entity_poly.type
_entity_poly.pdbx_seq_one_letter_code
_entity_poly.pdbx_strand_id
1 'polypeptide(L)'
;MSNSNHRCGWVALMGPPNAGKSTLLNSFLGQKVAIVTPKPQTTRNQISGILSDADAQVIFLDTPGVHQLKGKMNRMLVQSAWQAMSGADAILVILDADHYLKNAEEFEQSLEPLREVISREKRPVAVAVNKIDLFHDKSRMLPLLE
;
A
#
# COMPACT_ATOMS: atom_id res chain seq x y z
N MET A 1 -16.66 -27.71 20.36
CA MET A 1 -16.57 -27.17 18.98
C MET A 1 -16.26 -25.69 19.11
N SER A 2 -15.01 -25.33 19.01
CA SER A 2 -14.59 -23.92 19.06
C SER A 2 -15.02 -23.26 17.75
N ASN A 3 -16.01 -22.40 17.83
CA ASN A 3 -16.37 -21.47 16.75
C ASN A 3 -15.19 -20.47 16.63
N SER A 4 -14.12 -20.88 15.99
CA SER A 4 -13.07 -19.95 15.60
C SER A 4 -13.64 -19.08 14.50
N ASN A 5 -14.01 -17.87 14.86
CA ASN A 5 -14.50 -16.85 13.93
C ASN A 5 -13.32 -16.38 13.09
N HIS A 6 -12.84 -17.24 12.18
CA HIS A 6 -11.71 -16.93 11.30
C HIS A 6 -12.13 -15.80 10.34
N ARG A 7 -11.43 -14.68 10.41
CA ARG A 7 -11.71 -13.48 9.61
C ARG A 7 -10.86 -13.49 8.35
N CYS A 8 -11.45 -13.12 7.22
CA CYS A 8 -10.72 -12.92 5.97
C CYS A 8 -11.04 -11.54 5.40
N GLY A 9 -10.03 -10.85 4.91
CA GLY A 9 -10.19 -9.52 4.32
C GLY A 9 -9.20 -9.26 3.19
N TRP A 10 -9.61 -8.37 2.29
CA TRP A 10 -8.81 -7.92 1.14
C TRP A 10 -8.25 -6.54 1.42
N VAL A 11 -6.94 -6.39 1.29
CA VAL A 11 -6.24 -5.12 1.50
C VAL A 11 -5.55 -4.69 0.22
N ALA A 12 -5.94 -3.52 -0.27
CA ALA A 12 -5.30 -2.91 -1.43
C ALA A 12 -4.04 -2.14 -1.01
N LEU A 13 -2.93 -2.36 -1.72
CA LEU A 13 -1.67 -1.66 -1.50
C LEU A 13 -1.58 -0.46 -2.43
N MET A 14 -1.37 0.73 -1.87
CA MET A 14 -1.13 1.96 -2.61
C MET A 14 0.13 2.67 -2.15
N GLY A 15 0.66 3.52 -3.01
CA GLY A 15 1.80 4.36 -2.70
C GLY A 15 2.66 4.65 -3.93
N PRO A 16 3.51 5.67 -3.86
CA PRO A 16 4.37 6.05 -4.97
C PRO A 16 5.33 4.92 -5.38
N PRO A 17 5.91 5.00 -6.58
CA PRO A 17 6.97 4.11 -6.99
C PRO A 17 8.13 4.14 -5.98
N ASN A 18 8.76 3.01 -5.76
CA ASN A 18 9.91 2.84 -4.85
C ASN A 18 9.64 3.17 -3.35
N ALA A 19 8.40 3.33 -2.93
CA ALA A 19 8.05 3.49 -1.52
C ALA A 19 8.33 2.23 -0.68
N GLY A 20 8.67 1.11 -1.32
CA GLY A 20 9.00 -0.14 -0.64
C GLY A 20 7.81 -1.09 -0.47
N LYS A 21 6.73 -0.93 -1.25
CA LYS A 21 5.54 -1.80 -1.20
C LYS A 21 5.88 -3.28 -1.30
N SER A 22 6.64 -3.67 -2.32
CA SER A 22 7.04 -5.08 -2.53
C SER A 22 7.97 -5.57 -1.43
N THR A 23 8.88 -4.74 -0.95
CA THR A 23 9.80 -5.09 0.15
C THR A 23 9.03 -5.33 1.44
N LEU A 24 8.09 -4.44 1.78
CA LEU A 24 7.26 -4.58 2.96
C LEU A 24 6.38 -5.84 2.87
N LEU A 25 5.76 -6.06 1.71
CA LEU A 25 4.94 -7.25 1.48
C LEU A 25 5.78 -8.52 1.62
N ASN A 26 6.95 -8.59 1.02
CA ASN A 26 7.85 -9.74 1.15
C ASN A 26 8.29 -9.97 2.60
N SER A 27 8.48 -8.91 3.38
CA SER A 27 8.79 -9.02 4.81
C SER A 27 7.62 -9.64 5.58
N PHE A 28 6.39 -9.26 5.29
CA PHE A 28 5.20 -9.86 5.90
C PHE A 28 5.04 -11.33 5.50
N LEU A 29 5.28 -11.65 4.24
CA LEU A 29 5.10 -12.98 3.68
C LEU A 29 6.25 -13.93 4.04
N GLY A 30 7.47 -13.43 4.19
CA GLY A 30 8.65 -14.22 4.56
C GLY A 30 8.60 -14.81 5.97
N GLN A 31 7.71 -14.33 6.81
CA GLN A 31 7.55 -14.83 8.18
C GLN A 31 6.45 -15.89 8.32
N LYS A 32 5.49 -15.96 7.38
CA LYS A 32 4.38 -16.95 7.40
C LYS A 32 3.91 -17.23 5.97
N VAL A 33 4.19 -18.42 5.49
CA VAL A 33 3.79 -19.04 4.20
C VAL A 33 3.02 -18.14 3.24
N ALA A 34 3.72 -17.65 2.22
CA ALA A 34 3.14 -16.90 1.13
C ALA A 34 3.00 -17.77 -0.11
N ILE A 35 1.85 -17.70 -0.75
CA ILE A 35 1.70 -18.15 -2.13
C ILE A 35 1.80 -16.90 -3.00
N VAL A 36 2.96 -16.69 -3.61
CA VAL A 36 3.12 -15.72 -4.69
C VAL A 36 2.69 -16.44 -5.97
N THR A 37 1.61 -16.02 -6.58
CA THR A 37 1.22 -16.50 -7.91
C THR A 37 1.84 -15.62 -8.98
N PRO A 38 2.86 -16.08 -9.72
CA PRO A 38 3.37 -15.38 -10.88
C PRO A 38 2.54 -15.81 -12.10
N LYS A 39 1.43 -15.14 -12.38
CA LYS A 39 0.79 -15.27 -13.70
C LYS A 39 0.23 -13.94 -14.14
N PRO A 40 0.76 -13.38 -15.25
CA PRO A 40 0.15 -12.23 -15.90
C PRO A 40 -1.01 -12.74 -16.76
N GLN A 41 -2.22 -12.74 -16.26
CA GLN A 41 -3.39 -12.87 -17.14
C GLN A 41 -4.67 -12.30 -16.50
N THR A 42 -5.21 -11.26 -17.13
CA THR A 42 -6.63 -10.91 -17.32
C THR A 42 -7.55 -10.71 -16.13
N THR A 43 -7.09 -10.69 -14.90
CA THR A 43 -7.90 -10.25 -13.77
C THR A 43 -7.53 -8.84 -13.34
N ARG A 44 -8.52 -8.00 -13.17
CA ARG A 44 -8.38 -6.56 -12.82
C ARG A 44 -7.71 -6.32 -11.46
N ASN A 45 -7.59 -7.35 -10.64
CA ASN A 45 -6.95 -7.30 -9.33
C ASN A 45 -5.85 -8.36 -9.28
N GLN A 46 -4.61 -7.94 -9.10
CA GLN A 46 -3.49 -8.86 -8.98
C GLN A 46 -3.25 -9.16 -7.49
N ILE A 47 -3.49 -10.41 -7.09
CA ILE A 47 -3.12 -10.87 -5.74
C ILE A 47 -1.60 -10.89 -5.66
N SER A 48 -1.05 -10.10 -4.73
CA SER A 48 0.38 -9.99 -4.50
C SER A 48 0.87 -10.89 -3.38
N GLY A 49 -0.03 -11.26 -2.48
CA GLY A 49 0.31 -12.17 -1.40
C GLY A 49 -0.85 -12.46 -0.47
N ILE A 50 -0.72 -13.53 0.31
CA ILE A 50 -1.70 -13.94 1.32
C ILE A 50 -0.94 -14.15 2.63
N LEU A 51 -1.34 -13.42 3.66
CA LEU A 51 -0.87 -13.58 5.02
C LEU A 51 -1.94 -14.32 5.82
N SER A 52 -1.59 -15.46 6.41
CA SER A 52 -2.51 -16.24 7.23
C SER A 52 -1.98 -16.38 8.64
N ASP A 53 -2.84 -16.16 9.61
CA ASP A 53 -2.61 -16.44 11.02
C ASP A 53 -3.71 -17.37 11.56
N ALA A 54 -3.63 -17.73 12.84
CA ALA A 54 -4.61 -18.62 13.48
C ALA A 54 -6.05 -18.09 13.41
N ASP A 55 -6.21 -16.76 13.51
CA ASP A 55 -7.52 -16.12 13.65
C ASP A 55 -7.92 -15.30 12.41
N ALA A 56 -7.00 -15.06 11.46
CA ALA A 56 -7.26 -14.18 10.33
C ALA A 56 -6.43 -14.51 9.08
N GLN A 57 -6.98 -14.15 7.94
CA GLN A 57 -6.30 -14.18 6.65
C GLN A 57 -6.44 -12.82 5.96
N VAL A 58 -5.31 -12.26 5.51
CA VAL A 58 -5.26 -11.02 4.76
C VAL A 58 -4.76 -11.30 3.35
N ILE A 59 -5.54 -10.90 2.35
CA ILE A 59 -5.19 -11.02 0.95
C ILE A 59 -4.79 -9.65 0.45
N PHE A 60 -3.53 -9.51 0.02
CA PHE A 60 -3.00 -8.27 -0.52
C PHE A 60 -3.20 -8.18 -2.01
N LEU A 61 -3.74 -7.06 -2.45
CA LEU A 61 -3.92 -6.69 -3.85
C LEU A 61 -2.91 -5.61 -4.22
N ASP A 62 -2.16 -5.82 -5.29
CA ASP A 62 -1.29 -4.79 -5.87
C ASP A 62 -2.00 -4.10 -7.03
N THR A 63 -1.64 -2.85 -7.27
CA THR A 63 -2.15 -2.06 -8.39
C THR A 63 -1.24 -2.21 -9.60
N PRO A 64 -1.65 -2.98 -10.64
CA PRO A 64 -0.89 -3.04 -11.86
C PRO A 64 -0.89 -1.67 -12.56
N GLY A 65 0.27 -1.17 -12.92
CA GLY A 65 0.42 0.04 -13.73
C GLY A 65 0.89 1.30 -13.00
N VAL A 66 0.72 1.40 -11.69
CA VAL A 66 1.30 2.52 -10.90
C VAL A 66 2.82 2.42 -10.82
N HIS A 67 3.37 1.20 -11.02
CA HIS A 67 4.81 0.94 -10.99
C HIS A 67 5.57 1.33 -12.27
N GLN A 68 4.88 1.59 -13.37
CA GLN A 68 5.53 1.75 -14.68
C GLN A 68 5.84 3.22 -15.05
N LEU A 69 5.38 4.18 -14.27
CA LEU A 69 5.62 5.59 -14.58
C LEU A 69 6.73 6.15 -13.72
N LYS A 70 7.83 6.43 -14.36
CA LYS A 70 8.94 7.20 -13.79
C LYS A 70 8.40 8.59 -13.40
N GLY A 71 8.39 8.88 -12.11
CA GLY A 71 8.13 10.22 -11.64
C GLY A 71 6.79 10.37 -10.87
N LYS A 72 5.98 11.31 -11.26
CA LYS A 72 4.83 11.78 -10.49
C LYS A 72 3.61 10.87 -10.64
N MET A 73 2.90 10.61 -9.54
CA MET A 73 1.58 9.97 -9.60
C MET A 73 0.61 10.87 -10.37
N ASN A 74 0.12 10.39 -11.51
CA ASN A 74 -0.88 11.09 -12.29
C ASN A 74 -2.27 10.81 -11.71
N ARG A 75 -3.16 11.83 -11.63
CA ARG A 75 -4.54 11.71 -11.14
C ARG A 75 -5.31 10.57 -11.79
N MET A 76 -5.20 10.43 -13.10
CA MET A 76 -5.92 9.37 -13.84
C MET A 76 -5.47 7.97 -13.43
N LEU A 77 -4.19 7.80 -13.14
CA LEU A 77 -3.64 6.52 -12.71
C LEU A 77 -4.04 6.17 -11.29
N VAL A 78 -4.02 7.16 -10.39
CA VAL A 78 -4.51 7.00 -9.02
C VAL A 78 -5.98 6.59 -9.03
N GLN A 79 -6.81 7.28 -9.81
CA GLN A 79 -8.22 6.95 -9.93
C GLN A 79 -8.46 5.55 -10.54
N SER A 80 -7.72 5.21 -11.60
CA SER A 80 -7.83 3.89 -12.21
C SER A 80 -7.40 2.77 -11.26
N ALA A 81 -6.31 2.99 -10.52
CA ALA A 81 -5.87 2.07 -9.49
C ALA A 81 -6.90 1.91 -8.38
N TRP A 82 -7.50 3.01 -7.93
CA TRP A 82 -8.54 3.01 -6.91
C TRP A 82 -9.79 2.27 -7.34
N GLN A 83 -10.23 2.47 -8.59
CA GLN A 83 -11.35 1.74 -9.17
C GLN A 83 -11.06 0.25 -9.32
N ALA A 84 -9.83 -0.11 -9.71
CA ALA A 84 -9.42 -1.51 -9.82
C ALA A 84 -9.46 -2.24 -8.46
N MET A 85 -9.33 -1.50 -7.37
CA MET A 85 -9.36 -2.04 -6.00
C MET A 85 -10.74 -1.93 -5.34
N SER A 86 -11.80 -1.77 -6.11
CA SER A 86 -13.16 -1.65 -5.56
C SER A 86 -13.60 -2.85 -4.71
N GLY A 87 -13.01 -4.02 -4.90
CA GLY A 87 -13.25 -5.23 -4.11
C GLY A 87 -12.45 -5.34 -2.81
N ALA A 88 -11.58 -4.38 -2.48
CA ALA A 88 -10.84 -4.42 -1.23
C ALA A 88 -11.71 -3.93 -0.05
N ASP A 89 -11.50 -4.54 1.11
CA ASP A 89 -12.17 -4.18 2.37
C ASP A 89 -11.47 -3.03 3.06
N ALA A 90 -10.16 -2.88 2.85
CA ALA A 90 -9.33 -1.82 3.41
C ALA A 90 -8.20 -1.43 2.46
N ILE A 91 -7.57 -0.30 2.72
CA ILE A 91 -6.49 0.25 1.91
C ILE A 91 -5.28 0.50 2.80
N LEU A 92 -4.11 0.06 2.35
CA LEU A 92 -2.83 0.36 2.97
C LEU A 92 -2.02 1.25 2.03
N VAL A 93 -1.82 2.50 2.44
CA VAL A 93 -0.99 3.48 1.75
C VAL A 93 0.42 3.42 2.33
N ILE A 94 1.42 3.26 1.46
CA ILE A 94 2.83 3.20 1.87
C ILE A 94 3.53 4.45 1.35
N LEU A 95 4.08 5.23 2.27
CA LEU A 95 4.81 6.47 2.00
C LEU A 95 6.31 6.26 2.21
N ASP A 96 7.10 6.98 1.42
CA ASP A 96 8.55 6.92 1.46
C ASP A 96 9.11 8.09 2.28
N ALA A 97 9.54 7.79 3.50
CA ALA A 97 10.14 8.79 4.38
C ALA A 97 11.48 9.33 3.84
N ASP A 98 12.26 8.54 3.10
CA ASP A 98 13.50 9.01 2.47
C ASP A 98 13.22 10.07 1.38
N HIS A 99 12.14 9.90 0.62
CA HIS A 99 11.72 10.91 -0.36
C HIS A 99 11.33 12.21 0.33
N TYR A 100 10.58 12.15 1.43
CA TYR A 100 10.25 13.32 2.24
C TYR A 100 11.50 14.04 2.78
N LEU A 101 12.48 13.29 3.29
CA LEU A 101 13.74 13.85 3.77
C LEU A 101 14.53 14.61 2.70
N LYS A 102 14.53 14.08 1.48
CA LYS A 102 15.29 14.64 0.37
C LYS A 102 14.64 15.89 -0.20
N ASN A 103 13.33 15.87 -0.35
CA ASN A 103 12.57 16.98 -0.92
C ASN A 103 11.11 16.95 -0.44
N ALA A 104 10.84 17.60 0.69
CA ALA A 104 9.50 17.63 1.28
C ALA A 104 8.45 18.27 0.35
N GLU A 105 8.81 19.33 -0.38
CA GLU A 105 7.87 20.02 -1.29
C GLU A 105 7.46 19.12 -2.47
N GLU A 106 8.41 18.45 -3.10
CA GLU A 106 8.14 17.50 -4.19
C GLU A 106 7.32 16.31 -3.68
N PHE A 107 7.64 15.83 -2.48
CA PHE A 107 6.89 14.75 -1.83
C PHE A 107 5.42 15.15 -1.64
N GLU A 108 5.16 16.31 -1.05
CA GLU A 108 3.81 16.84 -0.82
C GLU A 108 3.03 16.97 -2.13
N GLN A 109 3.64 17.57 -3.16
CA GLN A 109 3.02 17.68 -4.49
C GLN A 109 2.71 16.32 -5.10
N SER A 110 3.55 15.31 -4.86
CA SER A 110 3.33 13.95 -5.38
C SER A 110 2.17 13.24 -4.72
N LEU A 111 1.81 13.61 -3.48
CA LEU A 111 0.71 13.02 -2.73
C LEU A 111 -0.66 13.65 -3.02
N GLU A 112 -0.69 14.82 -3.66
CA GLU A 112 -1.95 15.53 -3.90
C GLU A 112 -3.02 14.68 -4.60
N PRO A 113 -2.73 13.92 -5.68
CA PRO A 113 -3.71 13.03 -6.29
C PRO A 113 -4.22 11.94 -5.36
N LEU A 114 -3.37 11.47 -4.44
CA LEU A 114 -3.72 10.44 -3.46
C LEU A 114 -4.62 11.01 -2.37
N ARG A 115 -4.31 12.21 -1.86
CA ARG A 115 -5.13 12.92 -0.87
C ARG A 115 -6.55 13.14 -1.36
N GLU A 116 -6.73 13.57 -2.62
CA GLU A 116 -8.04 13.78 -3.23
C GLU A 116 -8.88 12.50 -3.20
N VAL A 117 -8.28 11.36 -3.49
CA VAL A 117 -8.99 10.08 -3.52
C VAL A 117 -9.27 9.55 -2.10
N ILE A 118 -8.29 9.65 -1.19
CA ILE A 118 -8.44 9.22 0.21
C ILE A 118 -9.54 10.03 0.91
N SER A 119 -9.65 11.33 0.66
CA SER A 119 -10.65 12.20 1.29
C SER A 119 -12.09 11.77 0.99
N ARG A 120 -12.32 11.06 -0.09
CA ARG A 120 -13.63 10.53 -0.52
C ARG A 120 -13.85 9.06 -0.19
N GLU A 121 -12.81 8.41 0.35
CA GLU A 121 -12.87 6.97 0.64
C GLU A 121 -13.67 6.71 1.92
N LYS A 122 -14.50 5.68 1.88
CA LYS A 122 -15.32 5.24 3.01
C LYS A 122 -14.78 4.01 3.71
N ARG A 123 -13.92 3.26 3.02
CA ARG A 123 -13.26 2.09 3.59
C ARG A 123 -12.17 2.53 4.58
N PRO A 124 -11.80 1.68 5.53
CA PRO A 124 -10.65 1.94 6.39
C PRO A 124 -9.37 2.17 5.56
N VAL A 125 -8.67 3.25 5.84
CA VAL A 125 -7.37 3.56 5.25
C VAL A 125 -6.32 3.58 6.34
N ALA A 126 -5.30 2.76 6.19
CA ALA A 126 -4.10 2.79 7.03
C ALA A 126 -2.95 3.40 6.23
N VAL A 127 -2.12 4.19 6.89
CA VAL A 127 -0.92 4.78 6.30
C VAL A 127 0.30 4.20 6.99
N ALA A 128 1.22 3.65 6.21
CA ALA A 128 2.51 3.15 6.67
C ALA A 128 3.62 4.06 6.13
N VAL A 129 4.36 4.66 7.02
CA VAL A 129 5.57 5.43 6.69
C VAL A 129 6.76 4.47 6.69
N ASN A 130 7.31 4.20 5.52
CA ASN A 130 8.42 3.27 5.32
C ASN A 130 9.77 3.99 5.27
N LYS A 131 10.86 3.24 5.42
CA LYS A 131 12.24 3.73 5.42
C LYS A 131 12.56 4.70 6.56
N ILE A 132 11.89 4.56 7.68
CA ILE A 132 12.11 5.41 8.88
C ILE A 132 13.46 5.17 9.56
N ASP A 133 14.14 4.08 9.22
CA ASP A 133 15.51 3.75 9.61
C ASP A 133 16.53 4.75 9.09
N LEU A 134 16.21 5.45 8.00
CA LEU A 134 17.07 6.49 7.42
C LEU A 134 17.03 7.82 8.19
N PHE A 135 16.11 7.96 9.15
CA PHE A 135 16.05 9.13 10.02
C PHE A 135 16.93 8.96 11.25
N HIS A 136 17.99 9.74 11.36
CA HIS A 136 18.79 9.86 12.58
C HIS A 136 17.99 10.55 13.71
N ASP A 137 17.24 11.59 13.35
CA ASP A 137 16.35 12.31 14.25
C ASP A 137 14.88 12.08 13.83
N LYS A 138 14.16 11.27 14.61
CA LYS A 138 12.77 10.92 14.33
C LYS A 138 11.78 12.08 14.53
N SER A 139 12.18 13.15 15.22
CA SER A 139 11.33 14.35 15.37
C SER A 139 11.02 15.02 14.04
N ARG A 140 11.89 14.84 13.05
CA ARG A 140 11.71 15.36 11.68
C ARG A 140 10.57 14.69 10.91
N MET A 141 10.01 13.59 11.45
CA MET A 141 8.84 12.93 10.86
C MET A 141 7.51 13.52 11.35
N LEU A 142 7.51 14.32 12.43
CA LEU A 142 6.27 14.85 13.00
C LEU A 142 5.41 15.59 11.95
N PRO A 143 5.96 16.47 11.10
CA PRO A 143 5.16 17.15 10.08
C PRO A 143 4.58 16.21 9.01
N LEU A 144 5.15 15.02 8.85
CA LEU A 144 4.65 14.01 7.90
C LEU A 144 3.42 13.26 8.46
N LEU A 145 3.21 13.30 9.78
CA LEU A 145 2.12 12.60 10.47
C LEU A 145 0.91 13.52 10.74
N GLU A 146 1.03 14.82 10.49
CA GLU A 146 -0.03 15.83 10.56
C GLU A 146 -0.77 15.97 9.22
#